data_c5847f5e547c268987552239115cb8a5
#
_entry.id   c5847f5e547c268987552239115cb8a5
#
_cell.length_a   1.000
_cell.length_b   1.000
_cell.length_c   1.000
_cell.angle_alpha   90.00
_cell.angle_beta   90.00
_cell.angle_gamma   90.00
#
_symmetry.space_group_name_H-M   'P 1'
#
loop_
_entity.id
_entity.type
_entity.pdbx_description
1 polymer ?
#
loop_
_entity_poly.entity_id
_entity_poly.type
_entity_poly.pdbx_seq_one_letter_code
_entity_poly.pdbx_strand_id
1 'polypeptide(L)'
;ETEQSDITVAQAYLQIVLARCIGKLNLVEKSNVGSNDLIYQTVSYISANFKKKFSLEEMAKDLGVSKYVLSRLFSQIFHRNFNQYLNDARLNYACYRLENTRDSITNICLDSGFESQRTFNRTFKERYKISPSDYRSRTLS
;
A
#
# COMPACT_ATOMS: atom_id res chain seq x y z
N GLU A 1 20.17 7.26 -8.05
CA GLU A 1 19.37 8.49 -7.77
C GLU A 1 17.86 8.26 -7.94
N THR A 2 17.42 7.44 -8.91
CA THR A 2 15.98 7.17 -9.17
C THR A 2 15.36 6.31 -8.07
N GLU A 3 16.07 5.34 -7.53
CA GLU A 3 15.57 4.40 -6.52
C GLU A 3 15.32 5.07 -5.16
N GLN A 4 16.13 6.04 -4.81
CA GLN A 4 15.99 6.82 -3.56
C GLN A 4 14.79 7.79 -3.64
N SER A 5 14.53 8.37 -4.79
CA SER A 5 13.36 9.24 -5.00
C SER A 5 12.05 8.44 -4.97
N ASP A 6 12.04 7.22 -5.51
CA ASP A 6 10.88 6.33 -5.52
C ASP A 6 10.49 5.87 -4.09
N ILE A 7 11.49 5.60 -3.25
CA ILE A 7 11.28 5.25 -1.82
C ILE A 7 10.70 6.45 -1.06
N THR A 8 11.22 7.65 -1.31
CA THR A 8 10.75 8.88 -0.64
C THR A 8 9.30 9.20 -1.01
N VAL A 9 8.93 9.00 -2.28
CA VAL A 9 7.56 9.22 -2.74
C VAL A 9 6.60 8.17 -2.20
N ALA A 10 6.99 6.89 -2.18
CA ALA A 10 6.19 5.84 -1.58
C ALA A 10 5.95 6.09 -0.08
N GLN A 11 6.97 6.58 0.63
CA GLN A 11 6.86 6.99 2.04
C GLN A 11 5.92 8.20 2.21
N ALA A 12 5.97 9.19 1.32
CA ALA A 12 5.09 10.34 1.37
C ALA A 12 3.61 9.96 1.14
N TYR A 13 3.33 9.09 0.18
CA TYR A 13 1.97 8.57 -0.05
C TYR A 13 1.44 7.76 1.13
N LEU A 14 2.29 6.96 1.76
CA LEU A 14 1.93 6.19 2.95
C LEU A 14 1.70 7.09 4.17
N GLN A 15 2.48 8.15 4.33
CA GLN A 15 2.24 9.17 5.36
C GLN A 15 0.90 9.88 5.16
N ILE A 16 0.50 10.16 3.92
CA ILE A 16 -0.81 10.75 3.60
C ILE A 16 -1.95 9.78 3.93
N VAL A 17 -1.80 8.49 3.61
CA VAL A 17 -2.77 7.45 3.96
C VAL A 17 -2.87 7.29 5.48
N LEU A 18 -1.73 7.29 6.19
CA LEU A 18 -1.67 7.29 7.65
C LEU A 18 -2.37 8.51 8.27
N ALA A 19 -2.08 9.71 7.78
CA ALA A 19 -2.70 10.93 8.27
C ALA A 19 -4.22 10.92 8.11
N ARG A 20 -4.73 10.34 7.02
CA ARG A 20 -6.17 10.16 6.79
C ARG A 20 -6.78 9.09 7.69
N CYS A 21 -6.04 8.03 8.01
CA CYS A 21 -6.48 6.98 8.93
C CYS A 21 -6.46 7.48 10.38
N ILE A 22 -5.40 8.18 10.79
CA ILE A 22 -5.23 8.73 12.14
C ILE A 22 -6.29 9.82 12.43
N GLY A 23 -6.64 10.64 11.44
CA GLY A 23 -7.68 11.65 11.56
C GLY A 23 -9.10 11.08 11.78
N LYS A 24 -9.32 9.81 11.47
CA LYS A 24 -10.57 9.07 11.74
C LYS A 24 -10.52 8.24 13.03
N LEU A 25 -9.35 8.05 13.60
CA LEU A 25 -9.17 7.45 14.90
C LEU A 25 -9.44 8.53 15.93
N ASN A 26 -10.67 8.58 16.46
CA ASN A 26 -10.91 9.26 17.72
C ASN A 26 -9.89 8.71 18.72
N LEU A 27 -9.03 9.58 19.23
CA LEU A 27 -8.07 9.28 20.28
C LEU A 27 -8.82 8.86 21.54
N VAL A 28 -9.32 7.64 21.55
CA VAL A 28 -9.88 7.01 22.74
C VAL A 28 -8.73 6.40 23.52
N GLU A 29 -8.40 7.14 24.56
CA GLU A 29 -7.69 6.72 25.78
C GLU A 29 -6.32 6.04 25.70
N LYS A 30 -5.48 6.64 26.42
CA LYS A 30 -4.16 6.42 27.04
C LYS A 30 -3.70 4.99 27.44
N SER A 31 -4.29 3.92 26.93
CA SER A 31 -3.96 2.56 27.33
C SER A 31 -3.28 1.67 26.27
N ASN A 32 -2.89 2.21 25.10
CA ASN A 32 -2.40 1.41 24.00
C ASN A 32 -1.10 1.92 23.36
N VAL A 33 -0.07 2.16 24.16
CA VAL A 33 1.28 2.45 23.64
C VAL A 33 1.77 1.31 22.72
N GLY A 34 1.45 0.06 23.04
CA GLY A 34 1.82 -1.10 22.24
C GLY A 34 1.07 -1.22 20.90
N SER A 35 -0.18 -0.77 20.81
CA SER A 35 -0.94 -0.86 19.55
C SER A 35 -0.55 0.23 18.54
N ASN A 36 -0.24 1.43 19.02
CA ASN A 36 0.23 2.51 18.14
C ASN A 36 1.61 2.17 17.53
N ASP A 37 2.47 1.54 18.31
CA ASP A 37 3.77 1.07 17.82
C ASP A 37 3.61 -0.02 16.75
N LEU A 38 2.71 -0.98 16.96
CA LEU A 38 2.43 -2.02 15.97
C LEU A 38 1.80 -1.46 14.69
N ILE A 39 0.93 -0.47 14.78
CA ILE A 39 0.39 0.24 13.60
C ILE A 39 1.52 0.87 12.80
N TYR A 40 2.40 1.60 13.46
CA TYR A 40 3.57 2.22 12.82
C TYR A 40 4.49 1.18 12.18
N GLN A 41 4.82 0.11 12.89
CA GLN A 41 5.65 -0.98 12.37
C GLN A 41 5.01 -1.67 11.16
N THR A 42 3.69 -1.90 11.19
CA THR A 42 2.93 -2.50 10.09
C THR A 42 2.99 -1.64 8.84
N VAL A 43 2.74 -0.36 8.97
CA VAL A 43 2.78 0.58 7.84
C VAL A 43 4.20 0.72 7.29
N SER A 44 5.19 0.83 8.15
CA SER A 44 6.60 0.91 7.76
C SER A 44 7.06 -0.35 7.03
N TYR A 45 6.65 -1.53 7.50
CA TYR A 45 6.96 -2.80 6.86
C TYR A 45 6.39 -2.88 5.44
N ILE A 46 5.12 -2.54 5.27
CA ILE A 46 4.47 -2.54 3.95
C ILE A 46 5.11 -1.52 3.02
N SER A 47 5.41 -0.31 3.51
CA SER A 47 6.13 0.72 2.75
C SER A 47 7.46 0.22 2.19
N ALA A 48 8.22 -0.49 3.01
CA ALA A 48 9.53 -0.98 2.63
C ALA A 48 9.48 -2.20 1.70
N ASN A 49 8.39 -2.99 1.73
CA ASN A 49 8.33 -4.32 1.12
C ASN A 49 7.21 -4.51 0.09
N PHE A 50 6.33 -3.54 -0.16
CA PHE A 50 5.15 -3.74 -1.03
C PHE A 50 5.48 -4.21 -2.44
N LYS A 51 6.66 -3.88 -2.96
CA LYS A 51 7.14 -4.33 -4.27
C LYS A 51 7.53 -5.80 -4.31
N LYS A 52 7.75 -6.41 -3.15
CA LYS A 52 8.14 -7.81 -3.01
C LYS A 52 6.91 -8.69 -2.79
N LYS A 53 7.08 -9.98 -3.03
CA LYS A 53 6.10 -10.99 -2.62
C LYS A 53 6.35 -11.37 -1.17
N PHE A 54 5.34 -11.29 -0.33
CA PHE A 54 5.35 -11.77 1.03
C PHE A 54 3.93 -12.07 1.52
N SER A 55 3.82 -12.93 2.52
CA SER A 55 2.56 -13.32 3.14
C SER A 55 2.33 -12.61 4.47
N LEU A 56 1.10 -12.66 4.96
CA LEU A 56 0.77 -12.16 6.31
C LEU A 56 1.54 -12.91 7.39
N GLU A 57 1.78 -14.20 7.19
CA GLU A 57 2.56 -15.06 8.08
C GLU A 57 4.03 -14.61 8.18
N GLU A 58 4.65 -14.35 7.04
CA GLU A 58 6.03 -13.84 6.98
C GLU A 58 6.15 -12.48 7.66
N MET A 59 5.22 -11.58 7.36
CA MET A 59 5.16 -10.27 8.01
C MET A 59 4.99 -10.38 9.53
N ALA A 60 4.09 -11.23 9.99
CA ALA A 60 3.87 -11.47 11.42
C ALA A 60 5.12 -11.98 12.11
N LYS A 61 5.83 -12.93 11.49
CA LYS A 61 7.09 -13.46 11.98
C LYS A 61 8.16 -12.37 12.11
N ASP A 62 8.31 -11.54 11.08
CA ASP A 62 9.29 -10.45 11.06
C ASP A 62 8.99 -9.37 12.11
N LEU A 63 7.71 -9.10 12.37
CA LEU A 63 7.28 -8.15 13.39
C LEU A 63 7.18 -8.76 14.81
N GLY A 64 7.44 -10.05 14.97
CA GLY A 64 7.40 -10.72 16.27
C GLY A 64 6.00 -10.81 16.89
N VAL A 65 4.95 -10.88 16.07
CA VAL A 65 3.55 -10.98 16.49
C VAL A 65 2.86 -12.17 15.85
N SER A 66 1.69 -12.57 16.37
CA SER A 66 0.91 -13.61 15.73
C SER A 66 0.18 -13.10 14.48
N LYS A 67 -0.06 -13.98 13.51
CA LYS A 67 -0.89 -13.72 12.33
C LYS A 67 -2.27 -13.16 12.71
N TYR A 68 -2.86 -13.67 13.79
CA TYR A 68 -4.18 -13.24 14.27
C TYR A 68 -4.18 -11.78 14.73
N VAL A 69 -3.12 -11.34 15.40
CA VAL A 69 -2.94 -9.96 15.84
C VAL A 69 -2.90 -9.02 14.63
N LEU A 70 -2.10 -9.34 13.62
CA LEU A 70 -2.06 -8.55 12.38
C LEU A 70 -3.39 -8.58 11.62
N SER A 71 -4.02 -9.73 11.48
CA SER A 71 -5.32 -9.86 10.80
C SER A 71 -6.39 -8.98 11.46
N ARG A 72 -6.43 -8.96 12.79
CA ARG A 72 -7.33 -8.08 13.56
C ARG A 72 -6.98 -6.61 13.39
N LEU A 73 -5.70 -6.27 13.36
CA LEU A 73 -5.23 -4.89 13.14
C LEU A 73 -5.70 -4.39 11.77
N PHE A 74 -5.51 -5.19 10.71
CA PHE A 74 -5.98 -4.82 9.38
C PHE A 74 -7.51 -4.60 9.33
N SER A 75 -8.28 -5.51 9.90
CA SER A 75 -9.75 -5.41 9.86
C SER A 75 -10.30 -4.29 10.76
N GLN A 76 -9.76 -4.10 11.94
CA GLN A 76 -10.29 -3.15 12.94
C GLN A 76 -9.78 -1.72 12.73
N ILE A 77 -8.51 -1.56 12.34
CA ILE A 77 -7.89 -0.24 12.19
C ILE A 77 -7.95 0.25 10.75
N PHE A 78 -7.53 -0.58 9.80
CA PHE A 78 -7.50 -0.18 8.39
C PHE A 78 -8.80 -0.47 7.64
N HIS A 79 -9.74 -1.22 8.23
CA HIS A 79 -11.01 -1.66 7.61
C HIS A 79 -10.79 -2.35 6.26
N ARG A 80 -9.69 -3.09 6.15
CA ARG A 80 -9.24 -3.84 4.98
C ARG A 80 -8.65 -5.17 5.44
N ASN A 81 -8.67 -6.18 4.58
CA ASN A 81 -7.80 -7.33 4.82
C ASN A 81 -6.37 -7.03 4.32
N PHE A 82 -5.41 -7.86 4.71
CA PHE A 82 -4.01 -7.71 4.34
C PHE A 82 -3.79 -7.56 2.84
N ASN A 83 -4.41 -8.42 2.03
CA ASN A 83 -4.24 -8.40 0.58
C ASN A 83 -4.81 -7.11 -0.05
N GLN A 84 -5.96 -6.65 0.44
CA GLN A 84 -6.55 -5.40 -0.02
C GLN A 84 -5.65 -4.21 0.32
N TYR A 85 -5.12 -4.18 1.54
CA TYR A 85 -4.21 -3.10 1.97
C TYR A 85 -2.91 -3.09 1.16
N LEU A 86 -2.31 -4.26 0.95
CA LEU A 86 -1.11 -4.40 0.13
C LEU A 86 -1.36 -3.98 -1.32
N ASN A 87 -2.48 -4.39 -1.89
CA ASN A 87 -2.87 -3.98 -3.24
C ASN A 87 -3.13 -2.47 -3.33
N ASP A 88 -3.76 -1.86 -2.32
CA ASP A 88 -3.95 -0.40 -2.27
C ASP A 88 -2.60 0.33 -2.27
N ALA A 89 -1.62 -0.14 -1.51
CA ALA A 89 -0.26 0.43 -1.50
C ALA A 89 0.42 0.32 -2.87
N ARG A 90 0.32 -0.85 -3.51
CA ARG A 90 0.85 -1.09 -4.86
C ARG A 90 0.18 -0.21 -5.91
N LEU A 91 -1.15 -0.07 -5.84
CA LEU A 91 -1.91 0.78 -6.77
C LEU A 91 -1.59 2.26 -6.61
N ASN A 92 -1.41 2.73 -5.38
CA ASN A 92 -1.01 4.12 -5.14
C ASN A 92 0.34 4.44 -5.79
N TYR A 93 1.30 3.53 -5.67
CA TYR A 93 2.59 3.66 -6.35
C TYR A 93 2.44 3.60 -7.88
N ALA A 94 1.61 2.69 -8.39
CA ALA A 94 1.33 2.60 -9.83
C ALA A 94 0.71 3.89 -10.37
N CYS A 95 -0.25 4.50 -9.65
CA CYS A 95 -0.83 5.79 -10.04
C CYS A 95 0.23 6.88 -10.14
N TYR A 96 1.09 6.98 -9.12
CA TYR A 96 2.21 7.93 -9.17
C TYR A 96 3.08 7.74 -10.43
N ARG A 97 3.42 6.49 -10.76
CA ARG A 97 4.22 6.18 -11.96
C ARG A 97 3.47 6.50 -13.26
N LEU A 98 2.16 6.22 -13.31
CA LEU A 98 1.31 6.55 -14.46
C LEU A 98 1.25 8.07 -14.72
N GLU A 99 1.23 8.86 -13.66
CA GLU A 99 1.14 10.32 -13.70
C GLU A 99 2.48 10.99 -14.02
N ASN A 100 3.59 10.43 -13.59
CA ASN A 100 4.88 11.12 -13.60
C ASN A 100 5.93 10.48 -14.52
N THR A 101 5.63 9.35 -15.16
CA THR A 101 6.55 8.68 -16.09
C THR A 101 5.86 8.28 -17.39
N ARG A 102 6.67 7.97 -18.39
CA ARG A 102 6.23 7.39 -19.67
C ARG A 102 6.50 5.90 -19.78
N ASP A 103 6.79 5.24 -18.67
CA ASP A 103 7.05 3.81 -18.64
C ASP A 103 5.86 3.01 -19.16
N SER A 104 6.12 1.84 -19.72
CA SER A 104 5.04 0.98 -20.19
C SER A 104 4.14 0.51 -19.02
N ILE A 105 2.88 0.27 -19.31
CA ILE A 105 1.94 -0.27 -18.32
C ILE A 105 2.46 -1.58 -17.72
N THR A 106 3.11 -2.41 -18.54
CA THR A 106 3.74 -3.66 -18.08
C THR A 106 4.85 -3.41 -17.07
N ASN A 107 5.75 -2.47 -17.34
CA ASN A 107 6.83 -2.12 -16.41
C ASN A 107 6.27 -1.56 -15.10
N ILE A 108 5.28 -0.68 -15.16
CA ILE A 108 4.62 -0.13 -13.96
C ILE A 108 3.96 -1.23 -13.14
N CYS A 109 3.29 -2.18 -13.78
CA CYS A 109 2.69 -3.33 -13.13
C CYS A 109 3.73 -4.13 -12.32
N LEU A 110 4.83 -4.51 -12.94
CA LEU A 110 5.89 -5.30 -12.32
C LEU A 110 6.61 -4.52 -11.22
N ASP A 111 6.98 -3.26 -11.48
CA ASP A 111 7.64 -2.39 -10.50
C ASP A 111 6.78 -2.07 -9.28
N SER A 112 5.46 -2.14 -9.44
CA SER A 112 4.50 -1.95 -8.35
C SER A 112 4.29 -3.20 -7.48
N GLY A 113 4.90 -4.34 -7.86
CA GLY A 113 4.85 -5.58 -7.10
C GLY A 113 3.71 -6.54 -7.49
N PHE A 114 3.01 -6.28 -8.59
CA PHE A 114 2.02 -7.23 -9.11
C PHE A 114 2.71 -8.36 -9.88
N GLU A 115 2.26 -9.59 -9.66
CA GLU A 115 2.82 -10.76 -10.32
C GLU A 115 2.38 -10.91 -11.79
N SER A 116 1.21 -10.35 -12.14
CA SER A 116 0.72 -10.40 -13.51
C SER A 116 -0.06 -9.14 -13.88
N GLN A 117 0.03 -8.77 -15.15
CA GLN A 117 -0.71 -7.64 -15.71
C GLN A 117 -2.23 -7.86 -15.63
N ARG A 118 -2.67 -9.11 -15.72
CA ARG A 118 -4.10 -9.47 -15.57
C ARG A 118 -4.62 -9.09 -14.18
N THR A 119 -3.91 -9.48 -13.13
CA THR A 119 -4.27 -9.14 -11.74
C THR A 119 -4.20 -7.63 -11.52
N PHE A 120 -3.15 -6.98 -12.02
CA PHE A 120 -2.99 -5.53 -11.96
C PHE A 120 -4.18 -4.79 -12.59
N ASN A 121 -4.49 -5.10 -13.85
CA ASN A 121 -5.58 -4.46 -14.57
C ASN A 121 -6.94 -4.66 -13.89
N ARG A 122 -7.22 -5.87 -13.41
CA ARG A 122 -8.44 -6.18 -12.68
C ARG A 122 -8.53 -5.35 -11.39
N THR A 123 -7.52 -5.41 -10.55
CA THR A 123 -7.48 -4.71 -9.26
C THR A 123 -7.54 -3.20 -9.44
N PHE A 124 -6.84 -2.68 -10.46
CA PHE A 124 -6.88 -1.26 -10.81
C PHE A 124 -8.30 -0.82 -11.23
N LYS A 125 -8.95 -1.59 -12.11
CA LYS A 125 -10.31 -1.30 -12.58
C LYS A 125 -11.35 -1.41 -11.46
N GLU A 126 -11.19 -2.38 -10.56
CA GLU A 126 -12.04 -2.51 -9.37
C GLU A 126 -11.97 -1.25 -8.48
N ARG A 127 -10.76 -0.70 -8.32
CA ARG A 127 -10.50 0.46 -7.46
C ARG A 127 -10.89 1.79 -8.11
N TYR A 128 -10.47 2.02 -9.35
CA TYR A 128 -10.58 3.32 -10.03
C TYR A 128 -11.69 3.36 -11.09
N LYS A 129 -12.34 2.25 -11.40
CA LYS A 129 -13.42 2.11 -12.39
C LYS A 129 -13.00 2.33 -13.85
N ILE A 130 -11.73 2.54 -14.11
CA ILE A 130 -11.14 2.70 -15.45
C ILE A 130 -9.87 1.87 -15.57
N SER A 131 -9.38 1.68 -16.80
CA SER A 131 -8.12 0.97 -17.03
C SER A 131 -6.91 1.84 -16.67
N PRO A 132 -5.73 1.24 -16.40
CA PRO A 132 -4.49 2.01 -16.21
C PRO A 132 -4.15 2.92 -17.39
N SER A 133 -4.41 2.49 -18.62
CA SER A 133 -4.18 3.29 -19.84
C SER A 133 -5.11 4.50 -19.90
N ASP A 134 -6.39 4.30 -19.60
CA ASP A 134 -7.36 5.40 -19.57
C ASP A 134 -7.04 6.39 -18.45
N TYR A 135 -6.62 5.87 -17.30
CA TYR A 135 -6.17 6.71 -16.18
C TYR A 135 -5.02 7.62 -16.60
N ARG A 136 -3.97 7.05 -17.22
CA ARG A 136 -2.84 7.82 -17.75
C ARG A 136 -3.28 8.89 -18.74
N SER A 137 -4.15 8.54 -19.67
CA SER A 137 -4.62 9.49 -20.70
C SER A 137 -5.34 10.69 -20.12
N ARG A 138 -6.06 10.51 -19.00
CA ARG A 138 -6.78 11.60 -18.31
C ARG A 138 -5.87 12.48 -17.47
N THR A 139 -4.77 11.94 -16.96
CA THR A 139 -3.86 12.69 -16.07
C THR A 139 -2.76 13.43 -16.83
N LEU A 140 -2.41 12.98 -18.04
CA LEU A 140 -1.40 13.61 -18.88
C LEU A 140 -1.99 14.61 -19.90
N SER A 141 -3.31 14.77 -19.90
CA SER A 141 -4.02 15.78 -20.69
C SER A 141 -4.04 17.10 -19.93
#